data_83899e6ca6f5b5c3d44fd291e98c8279
#
_entry.id   83899e6ca6f5b5c3d44fd291e98c8279
#
_cell.length_a   1.000
_cell.length_b   1.000
_cell.length_c   1.000
_cell.angle_alpha   90.00
_cell.angle_beta   90.00
_cell.angle_gamma   90.00
#
_symmetry.space_group_name_H-M   'P 1'
#
loop_
_entity.id
_entity.type
_entity.pdbx_description
1 polymer ?
#
loop_
_entity_poly.entity_id
_entity_poly.type
_entity_poly.pdbx_seq_one_letter_code
_entity_poly.pdbx_strand_id
1 'polypeptide(L)'
;SQWLSTNTKKVDGIAVQSSGETGTLQALLQSGLDPIPPIALGGELGALCYWRQNPGYIDEAIYAWPPGDEVELGMDVMIRTLQGQSPMIQSILVGPATKNFDEIKEILGEDCDRNSTGWDNPGMDKWAPKEYVDAFFENPADPTKYNPKTH
;
A
#
# COMPACT_ATOMS: atom_id res chain seq x y z
N SER A 1 19.84 -1.78 10.46
CA SER A 1 21.14 -1.09 10.68
C SER A 1 22.33 -2.05 10.84
N GLN A 2 22.22 -3.11 11.65
CA GLN A 2 23.35 -4.03 11.92
C GLN A 2 23.90 -4.68 10.65
N TRP A 3 23.05 -5.11 9.72
CA TRP A 3 23.49 -5.69 8.44
C TRP A 3 24.28 -4.67 7.61
N LEU A 4 23.82 -3.42 7.54
CA LEU A 4 24.48 -2.37 6.80
C LEU A 4 25.88 -2.04 7.36
N SER A 5 26.06 -2.09 8.69
CA SER A 5 27.34 -1.81 9.32
C SER A 5 28.40 -2.90 9.10
N THR A 6 27.97 -4.11 8.75
CA THR A 6 28.86 -5.27 8.52
C THR A 6 29.00 -5.65 7.04
N ASN A 7 28.11 -5.16 6.19
CA ASN A 7 28.14 -5.47 4.76
C ASN A 7 29.06 -4.52 4.00
N THR A 8 30.09 -5.06 3.37
CA THR A 8 31.05 -4.31 2.54
C THR A 8 30.72 -4.34 1.05
N LYS A 9 29.66 -5.05 0.65
CA LYS A 9 29.24 -5.15 -0.75
C LYS A 9 28.33 -3.98 -1.12
N LYS A 10 28.47 -3.53 -2.36
CA LYS A 10 27.55 -2.53 -2.94
C LYS A 10 26.11 -3.06 -2.89
N VAL A 11 25.19 -2.20 -2.53
CA VAL A 11 23.74 -2.46 -2.57
C VAL A 11 23.15 -1.60 -3.68
N ASP A 12 22.59 -2.22 -4.70
CA ASP A 12 22.03 -1.52 -5.86
C ASP A 12 20.54 -1.22 -5.71
N GLY A 13 19.86 -1.88 -4.78
CA GLY A 13 18.46 -1.63 -4.45
C GLY A 13 17.98 -2.53 -3.32
N ILE A 14 16.88 -2.18 -2.71
CA ILE A 14 16.29 -2.91 -1.57
C ILE A 14 14.81 -3.14 -1.84
N ALA A 15 14.39 -4.40 -1.84
CA ALA A 15 12.98 -4.76 -1.78
C ALA A 15 12.52 -4.74 -0.32
N VAL A 16 11.47 -4.01 -0.05
CA VAL A 16 10.90 -3.86 1.29
C VAL A 16 9.49 -4.44 1.27
N GLN A 17 9.13 -5.15 2.33
CA GLN A 17 7.74 -5.51 2.55
C GLN A 17 6.96 -4.25 2.93
N SER A 18 5.74 -4.11 2.45
CA SER A 18 4.82 -3.05 2.83
C SER A 18 4.80 -2.80 4.34
N SER A 19 4.70 -1.55 4.74
CA SER A 19 4.77 -1.08 6.15
C SER A 19 6.18 -1.09 6.76
N GLY A 20 7.22 -1.10 5.93
CA GLY A 20 8.61 -1.02 6.40
C GLY A 20 9.48 -0.03 5.63
N GLU A 21 8.88 0.73 4.73
CA GLU A 21 9.61 1.61 3.80
C GLU A 21 10.24 2.79 4.54
N THR A 22 9.46 3.49 5.34
CA THR A 22 9.92 4.66 6.10
C THR A 22 11.04 4.27 7.08
N GLY A 23 10.87 3.18 7.82
CA GLY A 23 11.89 2.69 8.74
C GLY A 23 13.16 2.22 8.04
N THR A 24 13.05 1.57 6.88
CA THR A 24 14.17 1.15 6.06
C THR A 24 14.94 2.37 5.55
N LEU A 25 14.23 3.35 5.02
CA LEU A 25 14.83 4.58 4.50
C LEU A 25 15.55 5.36 5.61
N GLN A 26 14.96 5.48 6.79
CA GLN A 26 15.61 6.11 7.95
C GLN A 26 16.89 5.38 8.33
N ALA A 27 16.89 4.04 8.33
CA ALA A 27 18.09 3.26 8.62
C ALA A 27 19.19 3.46 7.56
N LEU A 28 18.83 3.59 6.28
CA LEU A 28 19.76 3.91 5.20
C LEU A 28 20.36 5.30 5.37
N LEU A 29 19.55 6.30 5.64
CA LEU A 29 20.01 7.68 5.89
C LEU A 29 20.98 7.76 7.06
N GLN A 30 20.72 7.01 8.13
CA GLN A 30 21.60 6.94 9.31
C GLN A 30 22.90 6.15 9.07
N SER A 31 22.93 5.29 8.06
CA SER A 31 24.11 4.47 7.76
C SER A 31 25.26 5.23 7.11
N GLY A 32 25.00 6.45 6.61
CA GLY A 32 25.97 7.27 5.90
C GLY A 32 26.27 6.81 4.48
N LEU A 33 25.42 5.96 3.90
CA LEU A 33 25.54 5.58 2.49
C LEU A 33 25.26 6.78 1.58
N ASP A 34 26.10 6.96 0.56
CA ASP A 34 25.96 7.97 -0.46
C ASP A 34 26.42 7.40 -1.82
N PRO A 35 25.57 7.29 -2.85
CA PRO A 35 24.13 7.59 -2.79
C PRO A 35 23.34 6.57 -1.96
N ILE A 36 22.20 7.00 -1.44
CA ILE A 36 21.22 6.09 -0.82
C ILE A 36 20.66 5.15 -1.89
N PRO A 37 20.76 3.83 -1.72
CA PRO A 37 20.23 2.88 -2.70
C PRO A 37 18.70 3.01 -2.80
N PRO A 38 18.12 2.86 -4.01
CA PRO A 38 16.69 2.89 -4.18
C PRO A 38 16.01 1.76 -3.38
N ILE A 39 14.86 2.07 -2.78
CA ILE A 39 14.00 1.09 -2.14
C ILE A 39 12.67 0.99 -2.91
N ALA A 40 12.06 -0.20 -2.89
CA ALA A 40 10.70 -0.33 -3.37
C ALA A 40 9.77 0.47 -2.45
N LEU A 41 8.97 1.37 -3.02
CA LEU A 41 7.99 2.17 -2.30
C LEU A 41 6.59 1.60 -2.55
N GLY A 42 5.79 1.53 -1.48
CA GLY A 42 4.47 0.92 -1.51
C GLY A 42 3.33 1.81 -1.02
N GLY A 43 3.61 3.02 -0.57
CA GLY A 43 2.57 3.95 -0.17
C GLY A 43 2.70 4.53 1.24
N GLU A 44 3.74 4.17 2.01
CA GLU A 44 4.02 4.86 3.27
C GLU A 44 4.40 6.32 3.05
N LEU A 45 3.67 7.23 3.68
CA LEU A 45 3.80 8.67 3.46
C LEU A 45 5.19 9.21 3.76
N GLY A 46 5.90 8.69 4.76
CA GLY A 46 7.25 9.13 5.10
C GLY A 46 8.27 8.79 3.99
N ALA A 47 8.19 7.61 3.42
CA ALA A 47 9.05 7.20 2.32
C ALA A 47 8.71 7.96 1.02
N LEU A 48 7.43 8.15 0.73
CA LEU A 48 6.98 8.98 -0.39
C LEU A 48 7.38 10.45 -0.21
N CYS A 49 7.38 10.95 1.01
CA CYS A 49 7.87 12.29 1.34
C CYS A 49 9.37 12.45 1.04
N TYR A 50 10.18 11.45 1.35
CA TYR A 50 11.58 11.47 0.96
C TYR A 50 11.72 11.58 -0.56
N TRP A 51 11.01 10.77 -1.33
CA TRP A 51 11.01 10.85 -2.80
C TRP A 51 10.53 12.22 -3.29
N ARG A 52 9.44 12.75 -2.70
CA ARG A 52 8.93 14.10 -3.02
C ARG A 52 9.98 15.18 -2.87
N GLN A 53 10.84 15.07 -1.85
CA GLN A 53 11.91 16.03 -1.54
C GLN A 53 13.24 15.72 -2.26
N ASN A 54 13.35 14.55 -2.91
CA ASN A 54 14.54 14.12 -3.67
C ASN A 54 14.12 13.63 -5.06
N PRO A 55 13.80 14.55 -5.98
CA PRO A 55 13.44 14.20 -7.35
C PRO A 55 14.52 13.36 -8.01
N GLY A 56 14.14 12.28 -8.71
CA GLY A 56 15.06 11.36 -9.35
C GLY A 56 15.60 10.24 -8.44
N TYR A 57 15.12 10.13 -7.19
CA TYR A 57 15.47 9.02 -6.32
C TYR A 57 15.00 7.67 -6.88
N ILE A 58 13.78 7.63 -7.39
CA ILE A 58 13.20 6.51 -8.16
C ILE A 58 12.31 7.07 -9.27
N ASP A 59 11.97 6.26 -10.25
CA ASP A 59 11.11 6.66 -11.38
C ASP A 59 9.63 6.45 -11.08
N GLU A 60 9.29 5.32 -10.42
CA GLU A 60 7.93 4.93 -10.10
C GLU A 60 7.85 4.25 -8.73
N ALA A 61 6.73 4.44 -8.04
CA ALA A 61 6.35 3.69 -6.85
C ALA A 61 5.26 2.66 -7.20
N ILE A 62 5.34 1.45 -6.63
CA ILE A 62 4.30 0.45 -6.71
C ILE A 62 3.42 0.59 -5.48
N TYR A 63 2.23 1.13 -5.66
CA TYR A 63 1.29 1.33 -4.57
C TYR A 63 0.67 0.00 -4.14
N ALA A 64 0.98 -0.40 -2.92
CA ALA A 64 0.24 -1.46 -2.24
C ALA A 64 -1.08 -0.90 -1.67
N TRP A 65 -1.99 -1.79 -1.38
CA TRP A 65 -3.22 -1.44 -0.70
C TRP A 65 -2.93 -0.92 0.71
N PRO A 66 -3.60 0.16 1.13
CA PRO A 66 -3.59 0.53 2.53
C PRO A 66 -4.13 -0.62 3.38
N PRO A 67 -3.51 -0.96 4.52
CA PRO A 67 -3.96 -2.08 5.35
C PRO A 67 -5.42 -1.98 5.80
N GLY A 68 -5.95 -0.76 5.93
CA GLY A 68 -7.37 -0.51 6.25
C GLY A 68 -8.32 -0.98 5.16
N ASP A 69 -7.99 -0.74 3.90
CA ASP A 69 -8.81 -1.11 2.75
C ASP A 69 -8.80 -2.64 2.54
N GLU A 70 -7.69 -3.31 2.81
CA GLU A 70 -7.62 -4.77 2.78
C GLU A 70 -8.57 -5.40 3.82
N VAL A 71 -8.60 -4.83 5.02
CA VAL A 71 -9.52 -5.27 6.09
C VAL A 71 -10.97 -5.00 5.69
N GLU A 72 -11.27 -3.84 5.13
CA GLU A 72 -12.62 -3.47 4.68
C GLU A 72 -13.12 -4.45 3.61
N LEU A 73 -12.31 -4.75 2.60
CA LEU A 73 -12.64 -5.76 1.59
C LEU A 73 -12.87 -7.14 2.20
N GLY A 74 -12.01 -7.57 3.12
CA GLY A 74 -12.17 -8.84 3.82
C GLY A 74 -13.47 -8.91 4.63
N MET A 75 -13.86 -7.81 5.28
CA MET A 75 -15.13 -7.71 6.01
C MET A 75 -16.34 -7.75 5.05
N ASP A 76 -16.28 -7.07 3.90
CA ASP A 76 -17.35 -7.13 2.89
C ASP A 76 -17.56 -8.57 2.41
N VAL A 77 -16.49 -9.26 2.03
CA VAL A 77 -16.54 -10.67 1.60
C VAL A 77 -17.11 -11.57 2.70
N MET A 78 -16.68 -11.36 3.95
CA MET A 78 -17.20 -12.13 5.09
C MET A 78 -18.70 -11.91 5.30
N ILE A 79 -19.17 -10.65 5.30
CA ILE A 79 -20.58 -10.31 5.49
C ILE A 79 -21.43 -10.93 4.39
N ARG A 80 -21.02 -10.82 3.14
CA ARG A 80 -21.71 -11.42 1.98
C ARG A 80 -21.81 -12.95 2.13
N THR A 81 -20.74 -13.59 2.54
CA THR A 81 -20.73 -15.04 2.79
C THR A 81 -21.70 -15.43 3.90
N LEU A 82 -21.75 -14.66 4.99
CA LEU A 82 -22.73 -14.87 6.07
C LEU A 82 -24.17 -14.61 5.63
N GLN A 83 -24.39 -13.81 4.61
CA GLN A 83 -25.69 -13.60 3.98
C GLN A 83 -26.09 -14.72 2.99
N GLY A 84 -25.28 -15.78 2.89
CA GLY A 84 -25.53 -16.92 2.03
C GLY A 84 -25.12 -16.70 0.57
N GLN A 85 -24.31 -15.67 0.27
CA GLN A 85 -23.72 -15.53 -1.05
C GLN A 85 -22.53 -16.46 -1.19
N SER A 86 -22.41 -17.10 -2.34
CA SER A 86 -21.28 -17.97 -2.66
C SER A 86 -20.26 -17.22 -3.49
N PRO A 87 -19.05 -17.01 -3.00
CA PRO A 87 -17.95 -16.51 -3.83
C PRO A 87 -17.63 -17.55 -4.90
N MET A 88 -17.56 -17.14 -6.16
CA MET A 88 -17.24 -18.01 -7.30
C MET A 88 -15.75 -18.36 -7.37
N ILE A 89 -14.92 -17.61 -6.69
CA ILE A 89 -13.48 -17.79 -6.63
C ILE A 89 -12.96 -17.67 -5.20
N GLN A 90 -11.80 -18.28 -4.94
CA GLN A 90 -11.18 -18.27 -3.61
C GLN A 90 -10.27 -17.05 -3.36
N SER A 91 -9.99 -16.26 -4.38
CA SER A 91 -9.07 -15.12 -4.28
C SER A 91 -9.56 -13.98 -5.16
N ILE A 92 -9.75 -12.83 -4.56
CA ILE A 92 -10.00 -11.58 -5.27
C ILE A 92 -8.64 -10.91 -5.49
N LEU A 93 -8.25 -10.81 -6.76
CA LEU A 93 -6.99 -10.16 -7.12
C LEU A 93 -7.25 -8.69 -7.37
N VAL A 94 -6.58 -7.85 -6.61
CA VAL A 94 -6.56 -6.42 -6.83
C VAL A 94 -5.16 -6.02 -7.20
N GLY A 95 -5.01 -5.48 -8.41
CA GLY A 95 -3.70 -5.06 -8.92
C GLY A 95 -3.14 -3.86 -8.16
N PRO A 96 -1.84 -3.82 -7.89
CA PRO A 96 -1.22 -2.59 -7.42
C PRO A 96 -1.33 -1.51 -8.50
N ALA A 97 -1.53 -0.27 -8.08
CA ALA A 97 -1.36 0.88 -8.95
C ALA A 97 0.10 1.33 -8.94
N THR A 98 0.59 1.85 -10.03
CA THR A 98 1.87 2.57 -10.06
C THR A 98 1.61 4.07 -10.00
N LYS A 99 2.51 4.81 -9.37
CA LYS A 99 2.50 6.28 -9.37
C LYS A 99 3.86 6.82 -9.74
N ASN A 100 3.85 7.82 -10.60
CA ASN A 100 5.03 8.58 -10.97
C ASN A 100 5.23 9.79 -10.05
N PHE A 101 6.33 10.50 -10.24
CA PHE A 101 6.69 11.64 -9.40
C PHE A 101 5.66 12.79 -9.45
N ASP A 102 5.01 13.04 -10.58
CA ASP A 102 4.02 14.12 -10.70
C ASP A 102 2.77 13.80 -9.87
N GLU A 103 2.32 12.56 -9.89
CA GLU A 103 1.21 12.12 -9.05
C GLU A 103 1.52 12.19 -7.55
N ILE A 104 2.79 11.95 -7.16
CA ILE A 104 3.20 12.12 -5.76
C ILE A 104 3.16 13.60 -5.33
N LYS A 105 3.47 14.53 -6.23
CA LYS A 105 3.34 15.97 -5.95
C LYS A 105 1.89 16.42 -5.70
N GLU A 106 0.93 15.73 -6.28
CA GLU A 106 -0.49 15.99 -6.04
C GLU A 106 -0.96 15.49 -4.68
N ILE A 107 -0.32 14.43 -4.16
CA ILE A 107 -0.65 13.81 -2.86
C ILE A 107 0.05 14.51 -1.71
N LEU A 108 1.32 14.89 -1.90
CA LEU A 108 2.20 15.39 -0.83
C LEU A 108 2.75 16.77 -1.14
N GLY A 109 2.57 17.69 -0.19
CA GLY A 109 3.28 18.98 -0.17
C GLY A 109 4.78 18.82 0.06
N GLU A 110 5.53 19.90 -0.16
CA GLU A 110 6.98 19.91 0.08
C GLU A 110 7.36 19.83 1.56
N ASP A 111 6.45 20.26 2.43
CA ASP A 111 6.55 20.27 3.90
C ASP A 111 6.07 18.97 4.55
N CYS A 112 5.90 17.91 3.76
CA CYS A 112 5.48 16.60 4.27
C CYS A 112 6.46 16.03 5.31
N ASP A 113 5.96 15.18 6.20
CA ASP A 113 6.76 14.57 7.27
C ASP A 113 7.41 13.25 6.81
N ARG A 114 8.75 13.22 6.77
CA ARG A 114 9.55 12.01 6.45
C ARG A 114 9.46 10.90 7.50
N ASN A 115 8.90 11.18 8.66
CA ASN A 115 8.74 10.19 9.73
C ASN A 115 7.32 9.63 9.79
N SER A 116 6.44 10.07 8.90
CA SER A 116 5.07 9.59 8.88
C SER A 116 5.03 8.10 8.54
N THR A 117 4.38 7.32 9.38
CA THR A 117 4.05 5.91 9.15
C THR A 117 2.63 5.73 8.61
N GLY A 118 1.96 6.85 8.31
CA GLY A 118 0.66 6.83 7.65
C GLY A 118 0.77 6.32 6.21
N TRP A 119 -0.37 5.99 5.63
CA TRP A 119 -0.49 5.54 4.25
C TRP A 119 -1.29 6.54 3.42
N ASP A 120 -0.94 6.66 2.15
CA ASP A 120 -1.85 7.24 1.18
C ASP A 120 -3.05 6.33 1.01
N ASN A 121 -4.24 6.85 1.31
CA ASN A 121 -5.48 6.08 1.24
C ASN A 121 -6.45 6.75 0.25
N PRO A 122 -6.45 6.31 -1.01
CA PRO A 122 -7.39 6.83 -2.01
C PRO A 122 -8.83 6.33 -1.81
N GLY A 123 -9.06 5.38 -0.90
CA GLY A 123 -10.35 4.77 -0.60
C GLY A 123 -10.68 3.53 -1.43
N MET A 124 -11.51 2.66 -0.86
CA MET A 124 -11.93 1.38 -1.45
C MET A 124 -12.45 1.51 -2.88
N ASP A 125 -13.23 2.54 -3.20
CA ASP A 125 -13.79 2.76 -4.53
C ASP A 125 -12.73 2.88 -5.64
N LYS A 126 -11.51 3.22 -5.27
CA LYS A 126 -10.37 3.32 -6.21
C LYS A 126 -9.68 1.97 -6.43
N TRP A 127 -9.65 1.12 -5.42
CA TRP A 127 -8.94 -0.16 -5.45
C TRP A 127 -9.81 -1.34 -5.83
N ALA A 128 -10.98 -1.44 -5.20
CA ALA A 128 -11.94 -2.52 -5.38
C ALA A 128 -13.37 -1.95 -5.40
N PRO A 129 -13.76 -1.24 -6.47
CA PRO A 129 -15.10 -0.70 -6.56
C PRO A 129 -16.13 -1.81 -6.42
N LYS A 130 -17.30 -1.45 -5.88
CA LYS A 130 -18.37 -2.40 -5.55
C LYS A 130 -18.72 -3.32 -6.71
N GLU A 131 -18.81 -2.79 -7.92
CA GLU A 131 -19.14 -3.56 -9.12
C GLU A 131 -18.08 -4.61 -9.46
N TYR A 132 -16.82 -4.32 -9.18
CA TYR A 132 -15.73 -5.26 -9.35
C TYR A 132 -15.85 -6.41 -8.35
N VAL A 133 -16.10 -6.10 -7.07
CA VAL A 133 -16.30 -7.10 -6.01
C VAL A 133 -17.56 -7.93 -6.26
N ASP A 134 -18.66 -7.30 -6.67
CA ASP A 134 -19.92 -7.96 -7.01
C ASP A 134 -19.77 -9.06 -8.07
N ALA A 135 -18.85 -8.86 -9.02
CA ALA A 135 -18.59 -9.84 -10.08
C ALA A 135 -18.00 -11.17 -9.58
N PHE A 136 -17.53 -11.24 -8.35
CA PHE A 136 -16.99 -12.47 -7.75
C PHE A 136 -18.04 -13.30 -7.00
N PHE A 137 -19.26 -12.82 -6.89
CA PHE A 137 -20.36 -13.51 -6.22
C PHE A 137 -21.49 -13.87 -7.20
N GLU A 138 -22.09 -15.06 -7.02
CA GLU A 138 -23.24 -15.48 -7.85
C GLU A 138 -24.48 -14.60 -7.62
N ASN A 139 -24.71 -14.18 -6.38
CA ASN A 139 -25.84 -13.38 -5.97
C ASN A 139 -25.36 -12.24 -5.05
N PRO A 140 -24.79 -11.16 -5.60
CA PRO A 140 -24.27 -10.09 -4.80
C PRO A 140 -25.41 -9.40 -4.01
N ALA A 141 -25.21 -9.24 -2.69
CA ALA A 141 -26.07 -8.47 -1.81
C ALA A 141 -25.33 -7.24 -1.30
N ASP A 142 -26.10 -6.29 -0.80
CA ASP A 142 -25.55 -5.09 -0.19
C ASP A 142 -25.07 -5.40 1.25
N PRO A 143 -23.75 -5.39 1.52
CA PRO A 143 -23.22 -5.70 2.85
C PRO A 143 -23.69 -4.72 3.93
N THR A 144 -24.10 -3.50 3.57
CA THR A 144 -24.63 -2.52 4.52
C THR A 144 -25.97 -2.92 5.09
N LYS A 145 -26.67 -3.89 4.47
CA LYS A 145 -27.95 -4.42 4.91
C LYS A 145 -27.83 -5.72 5.72
N TYR A 146 -26.63 -6.09 6.11
CA TYR A 146 -26.42 -7.28 6.94
C TYR A 146 -27.16 -7.16 8.27
N ASN A 147 -28.01 -8.17 8.55
CA ASN A 147 -28.69 -8.30 9.82
C ASN A 147 -28.30 -9.63 10.50
N PRO A 148 -27.50 -9.59 11.56
CA PRO A 148 -27.01 -10.80 12.22
C PRO A 148 -28.12 -11.64 12.90
N LYS A 149 -29.35 -11.12 13.00
CA LYS A 149 -30.49 -11.84 13.61
C LYS A 149 -31.25 -12.73 12.62
N THR A 150 -30.89 -12.73 11.35
CA THR A 150 -31.58 -13.53 10.32
C THR A 150 -30.84 -14.80 9.92
N HIS A 151 -29.74 -15.12 10.62
CA HIS A 151 -28.93 -16.33 10.43
C HIS A 151 -28.84 -17.16 11.70
#